data_8c7b53352f99c778b6ef3f80e68b3326
#
_entry.id   8c7b53352f99c778b6ef3f80e68b3326
#
_cell.length_a   1.000
_cell.length_b   1.000
_cell.length_c   1.000
_cell.angle_alpha   90.00
_cell.angle_beta   90.00
_cell.angle_gamma   90.00
#
_symmetry.space_group_name_H-M   'P 1'
#
loop_
_entity.id
_entity.type
_entity.pdbx_description
1 polymer ?
#
loop_
_entity_poly.entity_id
_entity_poly.type
_entity_poly.pdbx_seq_one_letter_code
_entity_poly.pdbx_strand_id
1 'polypeptide(L)'
;SMLPSYGVGLSLLGLLAIWLVYDLLCKSKLVDKPTIFIGTLFLIITLSAYLYSYIFNPRAVYMQIGSMIGTIMVANVFFVIIPVQKKLVTACIDKTQVSRELGLKGYIRSRHNNYFTLPVVFTMISIHYPGVYSGSYGWLVLIAIMGILVLIRHYFNLRGVGQATNSLIGLIILAIIVLVFALSPNQNKSEIQEMVSISEVKSIIDRRCTSCHSDNPTDDVFAVAPSGFILN
;
A
#
# COMPACT_ATOMS: atom_id res chain seq x y z
N SER A 1 3.73 -24.39 5.92
CA SER A 1 2.61 -23.58 5.40
C SER A 1 1.64 -23.29 6.53
N MET A 2 1.38 -22.02 6.81
CA MET A 2 0.33 -21.65 7.78
C MET A 2 -1.02 -22.12 7.26
N LEU A 3 -1.89 -22.57 8.18
CA LEU A 3 -3.29 -22.82 7.82
C LEU A 3 -3.93 -21.48 7.34
N PRO A 4 -4.74 -21.51 6.28
CA PRO A 4 -5.34 -20.30 5.70
C PRO A 4 -6.09 -19.43 6.73
N SER A 5 -6.73 -20.04 7.73
CA SER A 5 -7.44 -19.35 8.81
C SER A 5 -6.55 -18.44 9.67
N TYR A 6 -5.31 -18.85 9.95
CA TYR A 6 -4.36 -18.00 10.70
C TYR A 6 -3.90 -16.79 9.88
N GLY A 7 -3.70 -16.97 8.57
CA GLY A 7 -3.35 -15.87 7.68
C GLY A 7 -4.45 -14.81 7.61
N VAL A 8 -5.71 -15.22 7.51
CA VAL A 8 -6.87 -14.32 7.53
C VAL A 8 -6.98 -13.60 8.87
N GLY A 9 -6.88 -14.34 9.98
CA GLY A 9 -6.92 -13.75 11.32
C GLY A 9 -5.83 -12.68 11.53
N LEU A 10 -4.59 -12.98 11.14
CA LEU A 10 -3.47 -12.05 11.25
C LEU A 10 -3.66 -10.81 10.37
N SER A 11 -4.21 -10.99 9.16
CA SER A 11 -4.54 -9.88 8.27
C SER A 11 -5.56 -8.94 8.90
N LEU A 12 -6.67 -9.46 9.40
CA LEU A 12 -7.72 -8.66 10.04
C LEU A 12 -7.23 -7.95 11.30
N LEU A 13 -6.47 -8.64 12.15
CA LEU A 13 -5.85 -8.04 13.32
C LEU A 13 -4.90 -6.90 12.93
N GLY A 14 -4.13 -7.05 11.86
CA GLY A 14 -3.25 -6.00 11.34
C GLY A 14 -4.01 -4.75 10.90
N LEU A 15 -5.18 -4.92 10.25
CA LEU A 15 -6.04 -3.79 9.85
C LEU A 15 -6.59 -3.02 11.06
N LEU A 16 -7.03 -3.73 12.09
CA LEU A 16 -7.53 -3.11 13.32
C LEU A 16 -6.39 -2.44 14.10
N ALA A 17 -5.27 -3.14 14.25
CA ALA A 17 -4.12 -2.64 15.00
C ALA A 17 -3.55 -1.35 14.40
N ILE A 18 -3.39 -1.28 13.07
CA ILE A 18 -2.84 -0.09 12.43
C ILE A 18 -3.73 1.13 12.60
N TRP A 19 -5.07 0.94 12.54
CA TRP A 19 -6.00 2.02 12.82
C TRP A 19 -5.89 2.53 14.25
N LEU A 20 -5.86 1.63 15.23
CA LEU A 20 -5.75 2.00 16.63
C LEU A 20 -4.43 2.72 16.92
N VAL A 21 -3.31 2.19 16.44
CA VAL A 21 -1.98 2.81 16.60
C VAL A 21 -1.96 4.20 15.95
N TYR A 22 -2.44 4.32 14.73
CA TYR A 22 -2.50 5.62 14.05
C TYR A 22 -3.42 6.62 14.78
N ASP A 23 -4.57 6.19 15.28
CA ASP A 23 -5.49 7.05 16.02
C ASP A 23 -4.88 7.54 17.33
N LEU A 24 -4.18 6.66 18.05
CA LEU A 24 -3.42 7.01 19.25
C LEU A 24 -2.29 8.01 18.95
N LEU A 25 -1.54 7.81 17.87
CA LEU A 25 -0.52 8.76 17.43
C LEU A 25 -1.10 10.15 17.15
N CYS A 26 -2.26 10.20 16.48
CA CYS A 26 -2.93 11.47 16.20
C CYS A 26 -3.55 12.16 17.45
N LYS A 27 -3.76 11.42 18.53
CA LYS A 27 -4.20 11.95 19.83
C LYS A 27 -3.04 12.34 20.73
N SER A 28 -1.83 11.95 20.40
CA SER A 28 -0.62 12.24 21.17
C SER A 28 -0.03 13.60 20.78
N LYS A 29 0.88 14.12 21.61
CA LYS A 29 1.65 15.35 21.32
C LYS A 29 2.57 15.24 20.08
N LEU A 30 2.71 14.05 19.50
CA LEU A 30 3.48 13.84 18.27
C LEU A 30 2.83 14.52 17.06
N VAL A 31 1.53 14.70 17.06
CA VAL A 31 0.81 15.38 15.97
C VAL A 31 1.25 16.83 15.81
N ASP A 32 1.71 17.48 16.90
CA ASP A 32 2.22 18.85 16.88
C ASP A 32 3.61 18.96 16.22
N LYS A 33 4.29 17.81 16.03
CA LYS A 33 5.61 17.71 15.40
C LYS A 33 5.50 16.90 14.09
N PRO A 34 5.06 17.51 12.98
CA PRO A 34 4.68 16.78 11.76
C PRO A 34 5.80 15.92 11.19
N THR A 35 7.06 16.37 11.26
CA THR A 35 8.20 15.59 10.76
C THR A 35 8.40 14.31 11.56
N ILE A 36 8.33 14.38 12.91
CA ILE A 36 8.47 13.21 13.78
C ILE A 36 7.28 12.28 13.59
N PHE A 37 6.06 12.83 13.50
CA PHE A 37 4.84 12.06 13.25
C PHE A 37 4.93 11.24 11.96
N ILE A 38 5.30 11.90 10.84
CA ILE A 38 5.45 11.26 9.53
C ILE A 38 6.54 10.19 9.58
N GLY A 39 7.71 10.49 10.19
CA GLY A 39 8.79 9.53 10.35
C GLY A 39 8.38 8.30 11.15
N THR A 40 7.66 8.49 12.27
CA THR A 40 7.14 7.40 13.10
C THR A 40 6.14 6.53 12.33
N LEU A 41 5.21 7.15 11.62
CA LEU A 41 4.22 6.42 10.83
C LEU A 41 4.87 5.65 9.68
N PHE A 42 5.82 6.27 8.99
CA PHE A 42 6.60 5.62 7.94
C PHE A 42 7.40 4.42 8.46
N LEU A 43 8.00 4.56 9.64
CA LEU A 43 8.71 3.46 10.30
C LEU A 43 7.77 2.30 10.65
N ILE A 44 6.58 2.58 11.17
CA ILE A 44 5.58 1.55 11.50
C ILE A 44 5.15 0.80 10.23
N ILE A 45 4.87 1.51 9.14
CA ILE A 45 4.49 0.90 7.86
C ILE A 45 5.65 0.05 7.31
N THR A 46 6.88 0.56 7.38
CA THR A 46 8.09 -0.17 6.95
C THR A 46 8.28 -1.45 7.75
N LEU A 47 8.18 -1.37 9.07
CA LEU A 47 8.28 -2.54 9.94
C LEU A 47 7.17 -3.56 9.66
N SER A 48 5.95 -3.09 9.42
CA SER A 48 4.83 -3.95 9.04
C SER A 48 5.11 -4.66 7.70
N ALA A 49 5.59 -3.95 6.68
CA ALA A 49 5.93 -4.54 5.39
C ALA A 49 7.04 -5.60 5.52
N TYR A 50 8.06 -5.31 6.32
CA TYR A 50 9.16 -6.23 6.62
C TYR A 50 8.65 -7.49 7.32
N LEU A 51 7.90 -7.35 8.40
CA LEU A 51 7.35 -8.50 9.14
C LEU A 51 6.41 -9.35 8.28
N TYR A 52 5.53 -8.71 7.52
CA TYR A 52 4.63 -9.44 6.63
C TYR A 52 5.35 -10.14 5.48
N SER A 53 6.55 -9.70 5.07
CA SER A 53 7.33 -10.38 4.05
C SER A 53 7.81 -11.78 4.47
N TYR A 54 7.85 -12.08 5.76
CA TYR A 54 8.14 -13.43 6.28
C TYR A 54 6.90 -14.32 6.38
N ILE A 55 5.72 -13.74 6.36
CA ILE A 55 4.45 -14.43 6.67
C ILE A 55 3.65 -14.67 5.39
N PHE A 56 3.59 -13.65 4.54
CA PHE A 56 2.79 -13.65 3.32
C PHE A 56 3.66 -13.74 2.06
N ASN A 57 3.06 -14.20 0.97
CA ASN A 57 3.71 -14.09 -0.33
C ASN A 57 3.86 -12.60 -0.74
N PRO A 58 4.81 -12.28 -1.62
CA PRO A 58 5.11 -10.88 -1.97
C PRO A 58 3.90 -10.07 -2.45
N ARG A 59 3.01 -10.66 -3.25
CA ARG A 59 1.77 -10.01 -3.72
C ARG A 59 0.84 -9.66 -2.55
N ALA A 60 0.68 -10.58 -1.59
CA ALA A 60 -0.17 -10.36 -0.43
C ALA A 60 0.39 -9.29 0.51
N VAL A 61 1.73 -9.13 0.61
CA VAL A 61 2.34 -8.02 1.36
C VAL A 61 1.89 -6.67 0.81
N TYR A 62 1.95 -6.48 -0.52
CA TYR A 62 1.51 -5.25 -1.16
C TYR A 62 0.04 -4.95 -0.91
N MET A 63 -0.82 -5.97 -1.06
CA MET A 63 -2.25 -5.84 -0.77
C MET A 63 -2.50 -5.51 0.69
N GLN A 64 -1.81 -6.17 1.61
CA GLN A 64 -1.99 -5.98 3.04
C GLN A 64 -1.58 -4.57 3.49
N ILE A 65 -0.43 -4.08 3.06
CA ILE A 65 0.01 -2.71 3.37
C ILE A 65 -0.95 -1.68 2.76
N GLY A 66 -1.38 -1.87 1.52
CA GLY A 66 -2.39 -1.03 0.89
C GLY A 66 -3.72 -1.01 1.67
N SER A 67 -4.19 -2.18 2.08
CA SER A 67 -5.41 -2.32 2.89
C SER A 67 -5.28 -1.68 4.27
N MET A 68 -4.11 -1.76 4.93
CA MET A 68 -3.84 -1.08 6.19
C MET A 68 -3.96 0.43 6.05
N ILE A 69 -3.34 1.02 5.03
CA ILE A 69 -3.43 2.47 4.77
C ILE A 69 -4.86 2.85 4.36
N GLY A 70 -5.50 2.05 3.51
CA GLY A 70 -6.91 2.25 3.15
C GLY A 70 -7.84 2.22 4.36
N THR A 71 -7.61 1.31 5.32
CA THR A 71 -8.36 1.25 6.58
C THR A 71 -8.19 2.54 7.39
N ILE A 72 -6.96 3.06 7.51
CA ILE A 72 -6.72 4.37 8.14
C ILE A 72 -7.53 5.46 7.44
N MET A 73 -7.51 5.49 6.10
CA MET A 73 -8.20 6.52 5.32
C MET A 73 -9.72 6.48 5.53
N VAL A 74 -10.31 5.29 5.42
CA VAL A 74 -11.75 5.08 5.60
C VAL A 74 -12.17 5.42 7.02
N ALA A 75 -11.45 4.92 8.02
CA ALA A 75 -11.74 5.18 9.43
C ALA A 75 -11.58 6.68 9.78
N ASN A 76 -10.60 7.37 9.21
CA ASN A 76 -10.50 8.84 9.33
C ASN A 76 -11.76 9.54 8.83
N VAL A 77 -12.30 9.11 7.68
CA VAL A 77 -13.51 9.72 7.12
C VAL A 77 -14.71 9.47 8.04
N PHE A 78 -14.97 8.21 8.40
CA PHE A 78 -16.16 7.85 9.16
C PHE A 78 -16.13 8.35 10.61
N PHE A 79 -15.01 8.20 11.30
CA PHE A 79 -14.95 8.45 12.74
C PHE A 79 -14.48 9.86 13.10
N VAL A 80 -13.85 10.58 12.16
CA VAL A 80 -13.31 11.90 12.49
C VAL A 80 -13.79 12.97 11.52
N ILE A 81 -13.56 12.82 10.21
CA ILE A 81 -13.79 13.88 9.25
C ILE A 81 -15.29 14.20 9.14
N ILE A 82 -16.14 13.21 8.88
CA ILE A 82 -17.60 13.42 8.75
C ILE A 82 -18.20 13.99 10.04
N PRO A 83 -17.94 13.45 11.26
CA PRO A 83 -18.47 14.03 12.50
C PRO A 83 -18.04 15.47 12.75
N VAL A 84 -16.77 15.78 12.44
CA VAL A 84 -16.26 17.15 12.56
C VAL A 84 -16.96 18.09 11.57
N GLN A 85 -17.05 17.68 10.30
CA GLN A 85 -17.71 18.48 9.26
C GLN A 85 -19.19 18.75 9.59
N LYS A 86 -19.93 17.76 10.07
CA LYS A 86 -21.31 17.94 10.52
C LYS A 86 -21.41 19.03 11.60
N LYS A 87 -20.55 18.98 12.63
CA LYS A 87 -20.54 19.99 13.70
C LYS A 87 -20.21 21.39 13.17
N LEU A 88 -19.24 21.49 12.24
CA LEU A 88 -18.87 22.78 11.65
C LEU A 88 -20.01 23.37 10.82
N VAL A 89 -20.71 22.55 10.02
CA VAL A 89 -21.86 22.99 9.21
C VAL A 89 -23.02 23.44 10.11
N THR A 90 -23.38 22.64 11.13
CA THR A 90 -24.44 23.01 12.08
C THR A 90 -24.13 24.34 12.76
N ALA A 91 -22.90 24.51 13.27
CA ALA A 91 -22.51 25.76 13.92
C ALA A 91 -22.53 26.97 12.96
N CYS A 92 -22.20 26.74 11.68
CA CYS A 92 -22.33 27.81 10.66
C CYS A 92 -23.79 28.22 10.43
N ILE A 93 -24.71 27.26 10.38
CA ILE A 93 -26.16 27.49 10.25
C ILE A 93 -26.70 28.22 11.48
N ASP A 94 -26.34 27.77 12.67
CA ASP A 94 -26.81 28.31 13.95
C ASP A 94 -26.09 29.63 14.35
N LYS A 95 -25.11 30.05 13.53
CA LYS A 95 -24.24 31.23 13.81
C LYS A 95 -23.54 31.13 15.17
N THR A 96 -23.21 29.92 15.62
CA THR A 96 -22.49 29.65 16.86
C THR A 96 -20.99 29.56 16.62
N GLN A 97 -20.20 29.91 17.65
CA GLN A 97 -18.75 29.79 17.55
C GLN A 97 -18.32 28.29 17.74
N VAL A 98 -17.37 27.86 16.91
CA VAL A 98 -16.76 26.53 17.02
C VAL A 98 -15.32 26.66 17.45
N SER A 99 -14.84 25.74 18.29
CA SER A 99 -13.44 25.74 18.69
C SER A 99 -12.53 25.49 17.48
N ARG A 100 -11.46 26.27 17.39
CA ARG A 100 -10.42 26.11 16.35
C ARG A 100 -9.83 24.70 16.35
N GLU A 101 -9.72 24.08 17.52
CA GLU A 101 -9.20 22.71 17.70
C GLU A 101 -10.02 21.66 16.96
N LEU A 102 -11.36 21.81 16.95
CA LEU A 102 -12.24 20.88 16.23
C LEU A 102 -11.96 20.92 14.73
N GLY A 103 -11.87 22.14 14.15
CA GLY A 103 -11.54 22.31 12.74
C GLY A 103 -10.15 21.75 12.40
N LEU A 104 -9.16 22.03 13.25
CA LEU A 104 -7.79 21.53 13.07
C LEU A 104 -7.74 20.01 13.09
N LYS A 105 -8.47 19.34 13.99
CA LYS A 105 -8.56 17.89 14.05
C LYS A 105 -9.04 17.27 12.73
N GLY A 106 -10.10 17.80 12.15
CA GLY A 106 -10.62 17.34 10.85
C GLY A 106 -9.64 17.61 9.72
N TYR A 107 -9.03 18.80 9.71
CA TYR A 107 -8.02 19.20 8.71
C TYR A 107 -6.80 18.27 8.71
N ILE A 108 -6.22 17.97 9.87
CA ILE A 108 -5.05 17.09 9.97
C ILE A 108 -5.35 15.70 9.39
N ARG A 109 -6.49 15.09 9.76
CA ARG A 109 -6.88 13.78 9.23
C ARG A 109 -7.13 13.81 7.72
N SER A 110 -7.78 14.83 7.22
CA SER A 110 -7.99 15.03 5.78
C SER A 110 -6.67 15.20 5.03
N ARG A 111 -5.73 15.94 5.61
CA ARG A 111 -4.38 16.12 5.05
C ARG A 111 -3.60 14.80 5.00
N HIS A 112 -3.69 13.97 6.04
CA HIS A 112 -3.06 12.64 6.02
C HIS A 112 -3.67 11.75 4.93
N ASN A 113 -4.99 11.71 4.80
CA ASN A 113 -5.65 10.98 3.72
C ASN A 113 -5.19 11.45 2.33
N ASN A 114 -4.98 12.75 2.15
CA ASN A 114 -4.46 13.31 0.91
C ASN A 114 -3.07 12.74 0.57
N TYR A 115 -2.16 12.59 1.54
CA TYR A 115 -0.84 11.99 1.34
C TYR A 115 -0.90 10.48 1.08
N PHE A 116 -1.87 9.77 1.64
CA PHE A 116 -2.04 8.34 1.46
C PHE A 116 -2.62 7.95 0.09
N THR A 117 -3.24 8.89 -0.63
CA THR A 117 -3.95 8.60 -1.88
C THR A 117 -3.05 7.92 -2.92
N LEU A 118 -1.89 8.49 -3.25
CA LEU A 118 -1.00 7.91 -4.25
C LEU A 118 -0.42 6.56 -3.82
N PRO A 119 0.09 6.38 -2.57
CA PRO A 119 0.50 5.08 -2.07
C PRO A 119 -0.58 3.99 -2.19
N VAL A 120 -1.81 4.28 -1.79
CA VAL A 120 -2.91 3.29 -1.87
C VAL A 120 -3.24 2.93 -3.31
N VAL A 121 -3.37 3.92 -4.20
CA VAL A 121 -3.61 3.67 -5.63
C VAL A 121 -2.49 2.81 -6.23
N PHE A 122 -1.23 3.10 -5.88
CA PHE A 122 -0.11 2.27 -6.32
C PHE A 122 -0.25 0.82 -5.87
N THR A 123 -0.56 0.57 -4.59
CA THR A 123 -0.71 -0.81 -4.10
C THR A 123 -1.85 -1.56 -4.80
N MET A 124 -2.93 -0.88 -5.16
CA MET A 124 -4.04 -1.47 -5.91
C MET A 124 -3.64 -1.88 -7.34
N ILE A 125 -2.80 -1.08 -8.00
CA ILE A 125 -2.37 -1.33 -9.38
C ILE A 125 -1.22 -2.32 -9.43
N SER A 126 -0.30 -2.27 -8.46
CA SER A 126 0.95 -3.04 -8.43
C SER A 126 0.77 -4.55 -8.48
N ILE A 127 -0.39 -5.05 -8.01
CA ILE A 127 -0.70 -6.50 -8.04
C ILE A 127 -0.78 -7.09 -9.45
N HIS A 128 -0.93 -6.24 -10.48
CA HIS A 128 -0.94 -6.64 -11.89
C HIS A 128 0.47 -6.66 -12.51
N TYR A 129 1.50 -6.21 -11.78
CA TYR A 129 2.87 -6.10 -12.26
C TYR A 129 3.84 -6.93 -11.40
N PRO A 130 3.96 -8.26 -11.68
CA PRO A 130 4.82 -9.16 -10.87
C PRO A 130 6.26 -8.68 -10.74
N GLY A 131 6.82 -8.04 -11.75
CA GLY A 131 8.20 -7.51 -11.72
C GLY A 131 8.48 -6.52 -10.59
N VAL A 132 7.44 -5.91 -10.00
CA VAL A 132 7.60 -4.95 -8.91
C VAL A 132 7.74 -5.64 -7.55
N TYR A 133 7.07 -6.77 -7.33
CA TYR A 133 7.01 -7.42 -6.00
C TYR A 133 7.70 -8.79 -5.91
N SER A 134 8.02 -9.44 -7.05
CA SER A 134 8.53 -10.83 -7.03
C SER A 134 9.99 -10.97 -6.60
N GLY A 135 10.76 -9.88 -6.53
CA GLY A 135 12.14 -9.91 -6.07
C GLY A 135 12.28 -10.17 -4.57
N SER A 136 13.46 -10.68 -4.14
CA SER A 136 13.77 -10.96 -2.73
C SER A 136 13.59 -9.75 -1.80
N TYR A 137 13.70 -8.54 -2.33
CA TYR A 137 13.54 -7.28 -1.60
C TYR A 137 12.24 -6.55 -1.98
N GLY A 138 11.19 -7.27 -2.41
CA GLY A 138 9.91 -6.67 -2.82
C GLY A 138 9.32 -5.72 -1.79
N TRP A 139 9.39 -6.05 -0.49
CA TRP A 139 8.93 -5.16 0.58
C TRP A 139 9.69 -3.82 0.62
N LEU A 140 11.01 -3.82 0.34
CA LEU A 140 11.81 -2.60 0.30
C LEU A 140 11.44 -1.75 -0.93
N VAL A 141 11.21 -2.39 -2.08
CA VAL A 141 10.72 -1.72 -3.30
C VAL A 141 9.38 -1.04 -3.04
N LEU A 142 8.45 -1.73 -2.35
CA LEU A 142 7.17 -1.15 -1.93
C LEU A 142 7.38 0.16 -1.15
N ILE A 143 8.20 0.12 -0.10
CA ILE A 143 8.45 1.27 0.78
C ILE A 143 9.15 2.41 0.02
N ALA A 144 10.12 2.09 -0.84
CA ALA A 144 10.81 3.09 -1.66
C ALA A 144 9.83 3.82 -2.61
N ILE A 145 8.98 3.07 -3.32
CA ILE A 145 7.97 3.66 -4.22
C ILE A 145 6.97 4.49 -3.42
N MET A 146 6.47 3.99 -2.30
CA MET A 146 5.55 4.75 -1.44
C MET A 146 6.17 6.05 -0.96
N GLY A 147 7.45 6.05 -0.57
CA GLY A 147 8.18 7.26 -0.20
C GLY A 147 8.25 8.27 -1.35
N ILE A 148 8.57 7.82 -2.56
CA ILE A 148 8.58 8.67 -3.76
C ILE A 148 7.19 9.26 -4.03
N LEU A 149 6.13 8.45 -3.93
CA LEU A 149 4.76 8.90 -4.15
C LEU A 149 4.30 9.94 -3.12
N VAL A 150 4.72 9.79 -1.86
CA VAL A 150 4.50 10.80 -0.80
C VAL A 150 5.23 12.09 -1.14
N LEU A 151 6.48 12.04 -1.62
CA LEU A 151 7.23 13.23 -2.06
C LEU A 151 6.56 13.91 -3.26
N ILE A 152 6.10 13.14 -4.25
CA ILE A 152 5.33 13.67 -5.38
C ILE A 152 4.08 14.39 -4.88
N ARG A 153 3.33 13.78 -3.97
CA ARG A 153 2.14 14.41 -3.40
C ARG A 153 2.48 15.67 -2.61
N HIS A 154 3.58 15.64 -1.89
CA HIS A 154 4.08 16.82 -1.16
C HIS A 154 4.41 17.97 -2.11
N TYR A 155 5.08 17.70 -3.21
CA TYR A 155 5.35 18.70 -4.24
C TYR A 155 4.06 19.35 -4.77
N PHE A 156 3.04 18.55 -5.11
CA PHE A 156 1.77 19.10 -5.58
C PHE A 156 1.03 19.92 -4.52
N ASN A 157 1.10 19.51 -3.26
CA ASN A 157 0.52 20.27 -2.15
C ASN A 157 1.23 21.62 -1.97
N LEU A 158 2.57 21.66 -2.05
CA LEU A 158 3.36 22.89 -1.99
C LEU A 158 3.11 23.78 -3.22
N ARG A 159 2.96 23.18 -4.41
CA ARG A 159 2.63 23.92 -5.63
C ARG A 159 1.27 24.63 -5.53
N GLY A 160 0.29 23.98 -4.92
CA GLY A 160 -1.04 24.55 -4.71
C GLY A 160 -1.05 25.79 -3.83
N VAL A 161 -0.04 25.98 -2.97
CA VAL A 161 0.13 27.16 -2.11
C VAL A 161 1.30 28.09 -2.54
N GLY A 162 1.85 27.86 -3.73
CA GLY A 162 2.93 28.69 -4.28
C GLY A 162 4.30 28.51 -3.60
N GLN A 163 4.52 27.42 -2.87
CA GLN A 163 5.74 27.15 -2.12
C GLN A 163 6.60 25.99 -2.71
N ALA A 164 6.26 25.52 -3.89
CA ALA A 164 7.02 24.44 -4.55
C ALA A 164 8.41 24.93 -4.97
N THR A 165 9.43 24.07 -4.72
CA THR A 165 10.81 24.35 -5.07
C THR A 165 11.30 23.39 -6.16
N ASN A 166 12.15 23.86 -7.07
CA ASN A 166 12.75 23.04 -8.13
C ASN A 166 13.66 21.94 -7.54
N SER A 167 14.27 22.20 -6.39
CA SER A 167 15.10 21.21 -5.68
C SER A 167 14.31 19.95 -5.29
N LEU A 168 13.03 20.09 -4.93
CA LEU A 168 12.18 18.93 -4.61
C LEU A 168 11.89 18.10 -5.86
N ILE A 169 11.70 18.72 -7.01
CA ILE A 169 11.57 17.99 -8.31
C ILE A 169 12.85 17.22 -8.59
N GLY A 170 14.01 17.88 -8.46
CA GLY A 170 15.32 17.23 -8.66
C GLY A 170 15.51 16.01 -7.75
N LEU A 171 15.12 16.12 -6.47
CA LEU A 171 15.15 14.99 -5.53
C LEU A 171 14.25 13.84 -5.96
N ILE A 172 13.01 14.13 -6.40
CA ILE A 172 12.07 13.11 -6.87
C ILE A 172 12.62 12.39 -8.11
N ILE A 173 13.12 13.14 -9.08
CA ILE A 173 13.72 12.57 -10.31
C ILE A 173 14.91 11.69 -9.94
N LEU A 174 15.81 12.16 -9.08
CA LEU A 174 16.96 11.39 -8.61
C LEU A 174 16.52 10.09 -7.93
N ALA A 175 15.53 10.15 -7.05
CA ALA A 175 15.00 8.97 -6.36
C ALA A 175 14.41 7.94 -7.33
N ILE A 176 13.69 8.40 -8.38
CA ILE A 176 13.17 7.52 -9.45
C ILE A 176 14.32 6.88 -10.22
N ILE A 177 15.35 7.66 -10.62
CA ILE A 177 16.50 7.16 -11.35
C ILE A 177 17.22 6.07 -10.53
N VAL A 178 17.50 6.35 -9.25
CA VAL A 178 18.13 5.38 -8.35
C VAL A 178 17.32 4.11 -8.24
N LEU A 179 15.99 4.22 -8.10
CA LEU A 179 15.11 3.06 -8.02
C LEU A 179 15.12 2.24 -9.31
N VAL A 180 15.07 2.89 -10.49
CA VAL A 180 15.12 2.21 -11.78
C VAL A 180 16.44 1.45 -11.94
N PHE A 181 17.57 2.08 -11.60
CA PHE A 181 18.87 1.40 -11.65
C PHE A 181 18.94 0.23 -10.65
N ALA A 182 18.40 0.37 -9.44
CA ALA A 182 18.37 -0.68 -8.44
C ALA A 182 17.48 -1.88 -8.85
N LEU A 183 16.45 -1.63 -9.66
CA LEU A 183 15.54 -2.67 -10.18
C LEU A 183 15.97 -3.23 -11.52
N SER A 184 16.95 -2.61 -12.18
CA SER A 184 17.45 -3.09 -13.47
C SER A 184 18.04 -4.49 -13.33
N PRO A 185 17.65 -5.43 -14.20
CA PRO A 185 18.24 -6.76 -14.21
C PRO A 185 19.75 -6.67 -14.40
N ASN A 186 20.50 -7.33 -13.55
CA ASN A 186 21.96 -7.37 -13.67
C ASN A 186 22.31 -8.20 -14.92
N GLN A 187 22.57 -7.54 -16.04
CA GLN A 187 22.87 -8.20 -17.31
C GLN A 187 24.14 -9.08 -17.27
N ASN A 188 24.96 -8.95 -16.20
CA ASN A 188 26.16 -9.76 -15.99
C ASN A 188 25.89 -11.14 -15.33
N LYS A 189 24.67 -11.44 -14.92
CA LYS A 189 24.28 -12.83 -14.77
C LYS A 189 23.92 -13.36 -16.16
N SER A 190 24.93 -13.77 -16.91
CA SER A 190 24.81 -14.91 -17.80
C SER A 190 24.40 -16.09 -16.90
N GLU A 191 23.16 -16.11 -16.44
CA GLU A 191 22.53 -17.36 -16.15
C GLU A 191 22.65 -18.12 -17.44
N ILE A 192 23.57 -19.11 -17.47
CA ILE A 192 23.45 -20.23 -18.36
C ILE A 192 21.96 -20.49 -18.34
N GLN A 193 21.27 -20.18 -19.42
CA GLN A 193 19.89 -20.60 -19.61
C GLN A 193 19.99 -22.13 -19.56
N GLU A 194 19.88 -22.70 -18.38
CA GLU A 194 19.49 -24.09 -18.27
C GLU A 194 18.24 -24.16 -19.13
N MET A 195 18.36 -24.83 -20.25
CA MET A 195 17.25 -25.04 -21.16
C MET A 195 16.21 -25.81 -20.34
N VAL A 196 15.27 -25.04 -19.77
CA VAL A 196 14.16 -25.60 -18.99
C VAL A 196 13.45 -26.56 -19.92
N SER A 197 13.42 -27.84 -19.55
CA SER A 197 12.80 -28.85 -20.40
C SER A 197 11.29 -28.58 -20.48
N ILE A 198 10.71 -28.84 -21.65
CA ILE A 198 9.25 -28.72 -21.84
C ILE A 198 8.48 -29.55 -20.80
N SER A 199 9.05 -30.71 -20.39
CA SER A 199 8.46 -31.57 -19.35
C SER A 199 8.40 -30.86 -17.98
N GLU A 200 9.40 -30.04 -17.64
CA GLU A 200 9.43 -29.28 -16.40
C GLU A 200 8.42 -28.16 -16.41
N VAL A 201 8.33 -27.42 -17.52
CA VAL A 201 7.29 -26.39 -17.73
C VAL A 201 5.90 -27.01 -17.63
N LYS A 202 5.68 -28.15 -18.30
CA LYS A 202 4.41 -28.87 -18.26
C LYS A 202 4.06 -29.28 -16.82
N SER A 203 5.01 -29.82 -16.06
CA SER A 203 4.80 -30.23 -14.66
C SER A 203 4.39 -29.05 -13.76
N ILE A 204 4.90 -27.84 -14.03
CA ILE A 204 4.51 -26.63 -13.32
C ILE A 204 3.09 -26.20 -13.71
N ILE A 205 2.77 -26.21 -15.00
CA ILE A 205 1.44 -25.91 -15.51
C ILE A 205 0.42 -26.89 -14.92
N ASP A 206 0.69 -28.18 -14.97
CA ASP A 206 -0.20 -29.21 -14.43
C ASP A 206 -0.46 -29.06 -12.94
N ARG A 207 0.55 -28.62 -12.17
CA ARG A 207 0.45 -28.45 -10.72
C ARG A 207 -0.22 -27.16 -10.30
N ARG A 208 -0.09 -26.08 -11.10
CA ARG A 208 -0.45 -24.71 -10.69
C ARG A 208 -1.62 -24.12 -11.46
N CYS A 209 -1.87 -24.61 -12.66
CA CYS A 209 -2.82 -23.98 -13.58
C CYS A 209 -3.99 -24.88 -13.96
N THR A 210 -3.74 -26.18 -14.22
CA THR A 210 -4.79 -27.10 -14.71
C THR A 210 -5.87 -27.40 -13.68
N SER A 211 -5.60 -27.22 -12.39
CA SER A 211 -6.63 -27.33 -11.35
C SER A 211 -7.84 -26.43 -11.61
N CYS A 212 -7.61 -25.23 -12.17
CA CYS A 212 -8.68 -24.28 -12.55
C CYS A 212 -8.88 -24.19 -14.07
N HIS A 213 -7.80 -24.39 -14.87
CA HIS A 213 -7.77 -24.14 -16.30
C HIS A 213 -7.69 -25.46 -17.10
N SER A 214 -8.58 -26.40 -16.83
CA SER A 214 -8.76 -27.64 -17.59
C SER A 214 -10.21 -27.81 -18.06
N ASP A 215 -10.45 -28.78 -18.95
CA ASP A 215 -11.81 -29.14 -19.37
C ASP A 215 -12.69 -29.59 -18.19
N ASN A 216 -12.06 -30.17 -17.17
CA ASN A 216 -12.71 -30.60 -15.94
C ASN A 216 -11.92 -30.04 -14.74
N PRO A 217 -12.17 -28.79 -14.32
CA PRO A 217 -11.51 -28.20 -13.17
C PRO A 217 -11.73 -29.03 -11.90
N THR A 218 -10.68 -29.21 -11.13
CA THR A 218 -10.70 -29.90 -9.83
C THR A 218 -10.66 -28.94 -8.64
N ASP A 219 -10.71 -27.63 -8.94
CA ASP A 219 -10.74 -26.57 -7.92
C ASP A 219 -12.15 -26.42 -7.34
N ASP A 220 -12.25 -26.22 -6.03
CA ASP A 220 -13.53 -26.12 -5.30
C ASP A 220 -14.35 -24.86 -5.66
N VAL A 221 -13.72 -23.87 -6.29
CA VAL A 221 -14.35 -22.57 -6.62
C VAL A 221 -14.83 -22.51 -8.06
N PHE A 222 -14.15 -23.18 -8.98
CA PHE A 222 -14.43 -23.10 -10.42
C PHE A 222 -14.97 -24.40 -10.97
N ALA A 223 -16.26 -24.45 -11.31
CA ALA A 223 -16.88 -25.57 -12.00
C ALA A 223 -16.58 -25.60 -13.51
N VAL A 224 -16.10 -24.50 -14.06
CA VAL A 224 -15.71 -24.32 -15.49
C VAL A 224 -14.45 -23.48 -15.55
N ALA A 225 -13.61 -23.71 -16.53
CA ALA A 225 -12.36 -22.95 -16.69
C ALA A 225 -12.63 -21.43 -16.75
N PRO A 226 -12.01 -20.62 -15.86
CA PRO A 226 -12.19 -19.18 -15.84
C PRO A 226 -11.88 -18.56 -17.20
N SER A 227 -12.77 -17.67 -17.66
CA SER A 227 -12.67 -16.99 -18.97
C SER A 227 -12.64 -17.94 -20.18
N GLY A 228 -13.02 -19.21 -20.02
CA GLY A 228 -12.97 -20.20 -21.09
C GLY A 228 -11.55 -20.58 -21.56
N PHE A 229 -10.52 -20.19 -20.79
CA PHE A 229 -9.13 -20.52 -21.09
C PHE A 229 -8.77 -21.90 -20.54
N ILE A 230 -8.49 -22.83 -21.44
CA ILE A 230 -8.20 -24.25 -21.12
C ILE A 230 -6.75 -24.55 -21.46
N LEU A 231 -6.04 -25.18 -20.53
CA LEU A 231 -4.68 -25.71 -20.68
C LEU A 231 -4.79 -27.25 -20.64
N ASN A 232 -4.59 -27.88 -21.78
CA ASN A 232 -4.54 -29.36 -21.92
C ASN A 232 -3.13 -29.81 -22.25
#